data_cb867f68d3b32ef8641eaaf2f9826028
#
_entry.id   cb867f68d3b32ef8641eaaf2f9826028
#
_cell.length_a   1.000
_cell.length_b   1.000
_cell.length_c   1.000
_cell.angle_alpha   90.00
_cell.angle_beta   90.00
_cell.angle_gamma   90.00
#
_symmetry.space_group_name_H-M   'P 1'
#
loop_
_entity.id
_entity.type
_entity.pdbx_description
1 polymer ?
#
loop_
_entity_poly.entity_id
_entity_poly.type
_entity_poly.pdbx_seq_one_letter_code
_entity_poly.pdbx_strand_id
1 'polypeptide(L)'
;MFRGVLRKMISESATSIRYFLEFENDFLIMNEFLDRNLKITFDGSQCLNCNQSKSIYRQGFCQKCFFDIPSAGDWVMRPELSKAHLGIEDRDLEYEKKAQLQPHWVYLASSSHLKVGVTRKSQIPTRWIDQGAHQAVGILEVPNRYMAGIAEVSLKKVFSDKTNWRKMLQNEHEEVKWEKAINQAIDLLPNDLKPYIISGSNIIEIDFPVLQYPKKIKSLNLEKENEFSGVLKGIKGQYLIFHDQTVFNIRSNEGTRVIIEID
;
A
#
# COMPACT_ATOMS: atom_id res chain seq x y z
N MET A 1 -2.77 -25.38 10.12
CA MET A 1 -3.92 -24.94 9.32
C MET A 1 -4.51 -23.70 9.98
N PHE A 2 -4.62 -22.60 9.24
CA PHE A 2 -5.12 -21.30 9.69
C PHE A 2 -6.32 -20.91 8.82
N ARG A 3 -7.37 -20.36 9.40
CA ARG A 3 -8.59 -19.98 8.69
C ARG A 3 -9.00 -18.56 9.08
N GLY A 4 -9.34 -17.73 8.10
CA GLY A 4 -9.82 -16.37 8.38
C GLY A 4 -10.08 -15.54 7.15
N VAL A 5 -10.34 -14.26 7.38
CA VAL A 5 -10.61 -13.25 6.35
C VAL A 5 -9.33 -12.48 6.08
N LEU A 6 -8.92 -12.44 4.84
CA LEU A 6 -7.74 -11.68 4.44
C LEU A 6 -7.93 -10.19 4.71
N ARG A 7 -6.92 -9.63 5.36
CA ARG A 7 -6.70 -8.20 5.55
C ARG A 7 -5.32 -7.86 5.04
N LYS A 8 -5.08 -6.60 4.76
CA LYS A 8 -3.75 -6.09 4.44
C LYS A 8 -2.74 -6.60 5.48
N MET A 9 -1.61 -7.14 5.01
CA MET A 9 -0.52 -7.54 5.93
C MET A 9 -0.01 -6.32 6.70
N ILE A 10 0.24 -6.52 7.99
CA ILE A 10 0.99 -5.57 8.80
C ILE A 10 2.46 -5.72 8.42
N SER A 11 3.17 -4.61 8.33
CA SER A 11 4.60 -4.58 8.06
C SER A 11 5.34 -3.81 9.13
N GLU A 12 6.47 -4.35 9.55
CA GLU A 12 7.38 -3.74 10.51
C GLU A 12 8.72 -3.47 9.83
N SER A 13 9.24 -2.25 10.04
CA SER A 13 10.55 -1.86 9.54
C SER A 13 11.64 -2.52 10.38
N ALA A 14 12.49 -3.31 9.75
CA ALA A 14 13.65 -3.98 10.33
C ALA A 14 14.77 -3.99 9.28
N THR A 15 15.89 -4.66 9.52
CA THR A 15 16.97 -4.83 8.54
C THR A 15 16.45 -5.38 7.21
N SER A 16 15.57 -6.38 7.26
CA SER A 16 14.66 -6.75 6.17
C SER A 16 13.22 -6.68 6.70
N ILE A 17 12.28 -6.22 5.90
CA ILE A 17 10.90 -5.99 6.34
C ILE A 17 10.28 -7.27 6.89
N ARG A 18 9.64 -7.17 8.05
CA ARG A 18 8.84 -8.25 8.64
C ARG A 18 7.37 -8.06 8.28
N TYR A 19 6.72 -9.17 7.92
CA TYR A 19 5.31 -9.18 7.52
C TYR A 19 4.49 -10.09 8.42
N PHE A 20 3.31 -9.59 8.81
CA PHE A 20 2.36 -10.33 9.64
C PHE A 20 1.02 -10.39 8.92
N LEU A 21 0.48 -11.59 8.78
CA LEU A 21 -0.87 -11.81 8.31
C LEU A 21 -1.76 -12.14 9.50
N GLU A 22 -2.66 -11.22 9.83
CA GLU A 22 -3.56 -11.35 10.98
C GLU A 22 -4.84 -12.09 10.60
N PHE A 23 -5.30 -12.93 11.51
CA PHE A 23 -6.61 -13.56 11.57
C PHE A 23 -7.32 -13.16 12.88
N GLU A 24 -8.57 -13.56 13.05
CA GLU A 24 -9.39 -13.13 14.20
C GLU A 24 -8.76 -13.46 15.56
N ASN A 25 -8.14 -14.63 15.69
CA ASN A 25 -7.57 -15.14 16.96
C ASN A 25 -6.10 -15.52 16.85
N ASP A 26 -5.45 -15.21 15.73
CA ASP A 26 -4.10 -15.68 15.45
C ASP A 26 -3.39 -14.78 14.44
N PHE A 27 -2.09 -14.95 14.27
CA PHE A 27 -1.32 -14.26 13.23
C PHE A 27 -0.18 -15.15 12.72
N LEU A 28 0.22 -14.92 11.49
CA LEU A 28 1.35 -15.58 10.85
C LEU A 28 2.50 -14.61 10.67
N ILE A 29 3.69 -14.95 11.13
CA ILE A 29 4.94 -14.25 10.77
C ILE A 29 5.37 -14.77 9.40
N MET A 30 4.97 -14.07 8.35
CA MET A 30 5.11 -14.57 6.98
C MET A 30 6.55 -14.82 6.54
N ASN A 31 7.52 -14.12 7.14
CA ASN A 31 8.94 -14.33 6.88
C ASN A 31 9.42 -15.74 7.25
N GLU A 32 8.81 -16.39 8.24
CA GLU A 32 9.16 -17.74 8.69
C GLU A 32 8.73 -18.83 7.70
N PHE A 33 7.91 -18.46 6.72
CA PHE A 33 7.43 -19.38 5.68
C PHE A 33 8.15 -19.24 4.34
N LEU A 34 9.20 -18.43 4.30
CA LEU A 34 10.09 -18.42 3.13
C LEU A 34 10.72 -19.80 2.93
N ASP A 35 10.77 -20.25 1.68
CA ASP A 35 11.17 -21.60 1.25
C ASP A 35 10.26 -22.76 1.70
N ARG A 36 9.09 -22.45 2.30
CA ARG A 36 8.09 -23.45 2.65
C ARG A 36 6.95 -23.47 1.65
N ASN A 37 6.29 -24.61 1.54
CA ASN A 37 5.11 -24.73 0.69
C ASN A 37 3.88 -24.19 1.42
N LEU A 38 3.20 -23.24 0.81
CA LEU A 38 1.92 -22.72 1.26
C LEU A 38 0.81 -23.20 0.34
N LYS A 39 -0.21 -23.81 0.95
CA LYS A 39 -1.48 -24.08 0.28
C LYS A 39 -2.51 -23.07 0.75
N ILE A 40 -3.15 -22.38 -0.19
CA ILE A 40 -4.17 -21.36 0.06
C ILE A 40 -5.45 -21.83 -0.62
N THR A 41 -6.51 -22.03 0.16
CA THR A 41 -7.81 -22.47 -0.34
C THR A 41 -8.84 -21.37 -0.16
N PHE A 42 -9.64 -21.11 -1.16
CA PHE A 42 -10.78 -20.19 -1.12
C PHE A 42 -11.91 -20.76 -0.23
N ASP A 43 -12.38 -19.97 0.72
CA ASP A 43 -13.45 -20.35 1.65
C ASP A 43 -14.62 -19.33 1.65
N GLY A 44 -14.77 -18.60 0.56
CA GLY A 44 -15.83 -17.61 0.40
C GLY A 44 -15.38 -16.17 0.63
N SER A 45 -16.31 -15.28 0.92
CA SER A 45 -16.05 -13.84 1.11
C SER A 45 -16.83 -13.29 2.29
N GLN A 46 -16.25 -12.30 2.97
CA GLN A 46 -16.87 -11.61 4.11
C GLN A 46 -16.51 -10.12 4.07
N CYS A 47 -17.52 -9.27 4.12
CA CYS A 47 -17.32 -7.82 4.15
C CYS A 47 -16.62 -7.39 5.44
N LEU A 48 -15.53 -6.64 5.33
CA LEU A 48 -14.73 -6.19 6.48
C LEU A 48 -15.43 -5.14 7.37
N ASN A 49 -16.53 -4.54 6.91
CA ASN A 49 -17.30 -3.58 7.70
C ASN A 49 -18.53 -4.22 8.38
N CYS A 50 -19.40 -4.88 7.64
CA CYS A 50 -20.61 -5.46 8.21
C CYS A 50 -20.46 -6.92 8.66
N ASN A 51 -19.31 -7.54 8.45
CA ASN A 51 -18.96 -8.93 8.78
C ASN A 51 -19.89 -10.01 8.17
N GLN A 52 -20.76 -9.61 7.22
CA GLN A 52 -21.65 -10.55 6.56
C GLN A 52 -20.95 -11.25 5.39
N SER A 53 -21.32 -12.51 5.16
CA SER A 53 -20.90 -13.25 3.96
C SER A 53 -21.57 -12.66 2.73
N LYS A 54 -20.84 -11.81 2.00
CA LYS A 54 -21.26 -11.09 0.80
C LYS A 54 -20.11 -10.99 -0.18
N SER A 55 -20.45 -10.88 -1.47
CA SER A 55 -19.44 -10.56 -2.48
C SER A 55 -18.75 -9.23 -2.17
N ILE A 56 -17.43 -9.19 -2.35
CA ILE A 56 -16.62 -8.00 -2.14
C ILE A 56 -16.68 -7.13 -3.40
N TYR A 57 -17.08 -5.88 -3.22
CA TYR A 57 -17.11 -4.90 -4.31
C TYR A 57 -15.74 -4.25 -4.50
N ARG A 58 -15.18 -3.64 -3.44
CA ARG A 58 -13.84 -3.01 -3.42
C ARG A 58 -13.29 -2.91 -2.00
N GLN A 59 -11.96 -2.96 -1.86
CA GLN A 59 -11.24 -2.69 -0.60
C GLN A 59 -11.73 -3.53 0.59
N GLY A 60 -12.13 -4.78 0.35
CA GLY A 60 -12.67 -5.65 1.39
C GLY A 60 -14.12 -5.38 1.79
N PHE A 61 -14.83 -4.47 1.10
CA PHE A 61 -16.19 -4.09 1.44
C PHE A 61 -17.21 -4.58 0.40
N CYS A 62 -18.40 -4.99 0.86
CA CYS A 62 -19.54 -5.16 -0.03
C CYS A 62 -20.00 -3.80 -0.59
N GLN A 63 -20.77 -3.81 -1.67
CA GLN A 63 -21.18 -2.59 -2.39
C GLN A 63 -21.80 -1.54 -1.45
N LYS A 64 -22.78 -1.94 -0.62
CA LYS A 64 -23.40 -1.01 0.33
C LYS A 64 -22.38 -0.37 1.26
N CYS A 65 -21.58 -1.19 1.94
CA CYS A 65 -20.59 -0.67 2.88
C CYS A 65 -19.52 0.21 2.22
N PHE A 66 -19.11 -0.10 0.99
CA PHE A 66 -18.13 0.72 0.27
C PHE A 66 -18.62 2.15 0.03
N PHE A 67 -19.89 2.34 -0.25
CA PHE A 67 -20.47 3.67 -0.45
C PHE A 67 -20.82 4.39 0.87
N ASP A 68 -21.06 3.65 1.95
CA ASP A 68 -21.42 4.21 3.24
C ASP A 68 -20.19 4.60 4.10
N ILE A 69 -19.09 3.82 4.01
CA ILE A 69 -17.94 3.98 4.92
C ILE A 69 -17.08 5.21 4.57
N PRO A 70 -16.74 6.08 5.54
CA PRO A 70 -15.97 7.29 5.27
C PRO A 70 -14.52 7.00 4.83
N SER A 71 -13.95 5.86 5.21
CA SER A 71 -12.59 5.43 4.79
C SER A 71 -12.48 5.05 3.31
N ALA A 72 -13.59 5.00 2.57
CA ALA A 72 -13.64 4.76 1.12
C ALA A 72 -14.13 5.97 0.32
N GLY A 73 -14.17 7.16 0.92
CA GLY A 73 -14.52 8.41 0.23
C GLY A 73 -13.54 8.78 -0.89
N ASP A 74 -13.98 9.60 -1.84
CA ASP A 74 -13.16 9.98 -3.01
C ASP A 74 -11.86 10.71 -2.62
N TRP A 75 -11.89 11.48 -1.54
CA TRP A 75 -10.73 12.16 -0.99
C TRP A 75 -9.58 11.21 -0.56
N VAL A 76 -9.87 9.91 -0.37
CA VAL A 76 -8.85 8.91 -0.03
C VAL A 76 -7.90 8.68 -1.20
N MET A 77 -8.44 8.64 -2.43
CA MET A 77 -7.66 8.46 -3.66
C MET A 77 -7.24 9.78 -4.30
N ARG A 78 -7.98 10.85 -4.01
CA ARG A 78 -7.80 12.19 -4.56
C ARG A 78 -7.69 13.21 -3.42
N PRO A 79 -6.48 13.35 -2.82
CA PRO A 79 -6.29 14.18 -1.61
C PRO A 79 -6.72 15.62 -1.79
N GLU A 80 -6.65 16.17 -3.00
CA GLU A 80 -7.09 17.51 -3.37
C GLU A 80 -8.60 17.73 -3.22
N LEU A 81 -9.39 16.66 -3.09
CA LEU A 81 -10.82 16.73 -2.82
C LEU A 81 -11.17 16.78 -1.32
N SER A 82 -10.15 16.77 -0.44
CA SER A 82 -10.36 16.85 1.01
C SER A 82 -10.98 18.18 1.40
N LYS A 83 -12.07 18.15 2.19
CA LYS A 83 -12.86 19.33 2.57
C LYS A 83 -13.04 19.50 4.07
N ALA A 84 -12.52 18.58 4.90
CA ALA A 84 -12.68 18.66 6.36
C ALA A 84 -12.11 19.95 6.96
N HIS A 85 -11.06 20.56 6.34
CA HIS A 85 -10.51 21.86 6.74
C HIS A 85 -11.46 23.03 6.53
N LEU A 86 -12.51 22.86 5.73
CA LEU A 86 -13.61 23.81 5.53
C LEU A 86 -14.82 23.49 6.39
N GLY A 87 -14.78 22.41 7.19
CA GLY A 87 -15.93 21.93 7.94
C GLY A 87 -17.02 21.28 7.09
N ILE A 88 -16.71 20.89 5.84
CA ILE A 88 -17.66 20.29 4.90
C ILE A 88 -17.53 18.77 4.98
N GLU A 89 -18.66 18.11 5.29
CA GLU A 89 -18.79 16.66 5.34
C GLU A 89 -18.88 16.04 3.94
N ASP A 90 -18.19 14.90 3.76
CA ASP A 90 -18.42 13.98 2.61
C ASP A 90 -19.31 12.82 3.06
N ARG A 91 -18.94 12.09 4.11
CA ARG A 91 -19.70 10.95 4.67
C ARG A 91 -19.80 10.97 6.19
N ASP A 92 -18.76 11.43 6.89
CA ASP A 92 -18.65 11.53 8.35
C ASP A 92 -17.59 12.58 8.68
N LEU A 93 -18.04 13.76 9.07
CA LEU A 93 -17.16 14.91 9.31
C LEU A 93 -16.16 14.65 10.45
N GLU A 94 -16.55 13.96 11.51
CA GLU A 94 -15.65 13.72 12.65
C GLU A 94 -14.56 12.72 12.28
N TYR A 95 -14.90 11.66 11.55
CA TYR A 95 -13.89 10.76 10.98
C TYR A 95 -12.95 11.49 10.02
N GLU A 96 -13.51 12.32 9.14
CA GLU A 96 -12.76 13.05 8.11
C GLU A 96 -11.83 14.08 8.74
N LYS A 97 -12.26 14.83 9.74
CA LYS A 97 -11.39 15.72 10.53
C LYS A 97 -10.21 14.96 11.11
N LYS A 98 -10.47 13.84 11.79
CA LYS A 98 -9.43 13.00 12.37
C LYS A 98 -8.45 12.45 11.32
N ALA A 99 -8.94 12.08 10.14
CA ALA A 99 -8.12 11.51 9.07
C ALA A 99 -7.38 12.58 8.26
N GLN A 100 -7.99 13.74 8.00
CA GLN A 100 -7.50 14.76 7.08
C GLN A 100 -6.74 15.89 7.78
N LEU A 101 -7.13 16.29 9.01
CA LEU A 101 -6.55 17.43 9.75
C LEU A 101 -5.42 16.98 10.68
N GLN A 102 -4.44 16.30 10.12
CA GLN A 102 -3.22 15.88 10.79
C GLN A 102 -2.03 16.00 9.83
N PRO A 103 -0.78 15.97 10.32
CA PRO A 103 0.39 16.09 9.46
C PRO A 103 0.41 15.04 8.35
N HIS A 104 0.56 15.51 7.10
CA HIS A 104 0.71 14.68 5.91
C HIS A 104 2.06 14.94 5.25
N TRP A 105 2.65 13.89 4.71
CA TRP A 105 3.85 13.97 3.91
C TRP A 105 3.53 13.82 2.43
N VAL A 106 4.17 14.68 1.64
CA VAL A 106 4.36 14.47 0.20
C VAL A 106 5.76 13.92 0.02
N TYR A 107 5.90 12.84 -0.71
CA TYR A 107 7.15 12.11 -0.83
C TYR A 107 7.42 11.69 -2.27
N LEU A 108 8.68 11.46 -2.58
CA LEU A 108 9.11 10.73 -3.77
C LEU A 108 9.50 9.31 -3.36
N ALA A 109 9.12 8.32 -4.17
CA ALA A 109 9.45 6.92 -3.94
C ALA A 109 9.83 6.21 -5.24
N SER A 110 10.88 5.41 -5.21
CA SER A 110 11.31 4.54 -6.30
C SER A 110 10.81 3.13 -6.08
N SER A 111 9.97 2.63 -6.97
CA SER A 111 9.48 1.24 -6.95
C SER A 111 9.76 0.52 -8.27
N SER A 112 9.13 0.91 -9.36
CA SER A 112 9.46 0.54 -10.75
C SER A 112 10.05 1.72 -11.51
N HIS A 113 9.66 2.90 -11.14
CA HIS A 113 10.14 4.22 -11.56
C HIS A 113 9.86 5.21 -10.43
N LEU A 114 10.40 6.41 -10.56
CA LEU A 114 10.20 7.45 -9.56
C LEU A 114 8.77 7.99 -9.62
N LYS A 115 8.11 8.07 -8.47
CA LYS A 115 6.74 8.55 -8.34
C LYS A 115 6.57 9.49 -7.15
N VAL A 116 5.55 10.33 -7.22
CA VAL A 116 5.06 11.12 -6.10
C VAL A 116 3.92 10.41 -5.38
N GLY A 117 3.77 10.67 -4.10
CA GLY A 117 2.63 10.20 -3.33
C GLY A 117 2.40 11.01 -2.04
N VAL A 118 1.22 10.83 -1.48
CA VAL A 118 0.77 11.47 -0.24
C VAL A 118 0.42 10.42 0.80
N THR A 119 0.79 10.69 2.05
CA THR A 119 0.39 9.86 3.18
C THR A 119 0.34 10.67 4.47
N ARG A 120 -0.37 10.18 5.48
CA ARG A 120 -0.24 10.71 6.84
C ARG A 120 1.18 10.45 7.36
N LYS A 121 1.74 11.39 8.09
CA LYS A 121 3.08 11.23 8.70
C LYS A 121 3.18 9.96 9.53
N SER A 122 2.13 9.63 10.28
CA SER A 122 2.05 8.41 11.11
C SER A 122 2.10 7.09 10.32
N GLN A 123 1.98 7.12 9.00
CA GLN A 123 2.06 5.95 8.13
C GLN A 123 3.43 5.78 7.44
N ILE A 124 4.40 6.57 7.81
CA ILE A 124 5.78 6.40 7.36
C ILE A 124 6.51 5.45 8.32
N PRO A 125 7.26 4.45 7.84
CA PRO A 125 7.52 4.08 6.44
C PRO A 125 6.50 3.08 5.86
N THR A 126 5.50 2.62 6.62
CA THR A 126 4.55 1.56 6.23
C THR A 126 3.97 1.79 4.82
N ARG A 127 3.64 3.04 4.48
CA ARG A 127 3.09 3.37 3.16
C ARG A 127 4.07 3.08 2.02
N TRP A 128 5.35 3.30 2.22
CA TRP A 128 6.40 3.02 1.25
C TRP A 128 6.63 1.51 1.10
N ILE A 129 6.63 0.80 2.23
CA ILE A 129 6.72 -0.68 2.28
C ILE A 129 5.55 -1.29 1.52
N ASP A 130 4.31 -0.87 1.80
CA ASP A 130 3.09 -1.37 1.13
C ASP A 130 3.11 -1.21 -0.39
N GLN A 131 3.81 -0.20 -0.88
CA GLN A 131 3.94 0.09 -2.30
C GLN A 131 5.14 -0.60 -2.97
N GLY A 132 5.92 -1.35 -2.20
CA GLY A 132 7.12 -2.04 -2.69
C GLY A 132 8.23 -1.07 -3.13
N ALA A 133 8.33 0.10 -2.49
CA ALA A 133 9.38 1.07 -2.80
C ALA A 133 10.73 0.58 -2.29
N HIS A 134 11.79 0.67 -3.12
CA HIS A 134 13.17 0.39 -2.72
C HIS A 134 13.79 1.53 -1.92
N GLN A 135 13.44 2.75 -2.32
CA GLN A 135 13.93 3.98 -1.72
C GLN A 135 12.80 5.00 -1.70
N ALA A 136 12.77 5.83 -0.67
CA ALA A 136 11.82 6.94 -0.58
C ALA A 136 12.41 8.12 0.22
N VAL A 137 11.91 9.32 -0.07
CA VAL A 137 12.29 10.56 0.62
C VAL A 137 11.08 11.47 0.81
N GLY A 138 10.93 12.05 2.00
CA GLY A 138 9.92 13.08 2.25
C GLY A 138 10.35 14.41 1.64
N ILE A 139 9.43 15.08 0.97
CA ILE A 139 9.64 16.42 0.37
C ILE A 139 8.96 17.50 1.20
N LEU A 140 7.69 17.27 1.59
CA LEU A 140 6.90 18.22 2.36
C LEU A 140 6.27 17.56 3.58
N GLU A 141 6.19 18.33 4.68
CA GLU A 141 5.30 18.02 5.79
C GLU A 141 4.27 19.16 5.92
N VAL A 142 3.03 18.89 5.59
CA VAL A 142 1.94 19.89 5.60
C VAL A 142 0.88 19.53 6.66
N PRO A 143 0.14 20.52 7.19
CA PRO A 143 -0.76 20.31 8.33
C PRO A 143 -2.00 19.49 8.02
N ASN A 144 -2.37 19.35 6.75
CA ASN A 144 -3.59 18.64 6.36
C ASN A 144 -3.49 17.97 5.00
N ARG A 145 -4.45 17.08 4.75
CA ARG A 145 -4.51 16.29 3.52
C ARG A 145 -4.74 17.12 2.25
N TYR A 146 -5.53 18.20 2.34
CA TYR A 146 -5.81 19.07 1.20
C TYR A 146 -4.52 19.68 0.64
N MET A 147 -3.70 20.30 1.51
CA MET A 147 -2.43 20.90 1.10
C MET A 147 -1.48 19.87 0.49
N ALA A 148 -1.44 18.67 1.05
CA ALA A 148 -0.68 17.57 0.46
C ALA A 148 -1.19 17.19 -0.93
N GLY A 149 -2.50 17.19 -1.14
CA GLY A 149 -3.13 16.95 -2.44
C GLY A 149 -2.78 18.01 -3.49
N ILE A 150 -2.80 19.29 -3.12
CA ILE A 150 -2.41 20.39 -4.01
C ILE A 150 -0.94 20.25 -4.45
N ALA A 151 -0.04 19.89 -3.53
CA ALA A 151 1.35 19.60 -3.86
C ALA A 151 1.46 18.40 -4.80
N GLU A 152 0.76 17.30 -4.52
CA GLU A 152 0.77 16.11 -5.36
C GLU A 152 0.31 16.41 -6.79
N VAL A 153 -0.77 17.18 -6.96
CA VAL A 153 -1.28 17.60 -8.29
C VAL A 153 -0.21 18.40 -9.06
N SER A 154 0.52 19.27 -8.37
CA SER A 154 1.60 20.05 -9.00
C SER A 154 2.75 19.14 -9.45
N LEU A 155 3.13 18.17 -8.62
CA LEU A 155 4.24 17.25 -8.89
C LEU A 155 3.90 16.18 -9.92
N LYS A 156 2.62 15.78 -10.07
CA LYS A 156 2.14 14.83 -11.09
C LYS A 156 2.35 15.31 -12.52
N LYS A 157 2.66 16.57 -12.73
CA LYS A 157 3.04 17.10 -14.06
C LYS A 157 4.34 16.49 -14.58
N VAL A 158 5.21 16.02 -13.68
CA VAL A 158 6.53 15.48 -14.02
C VAL A 158 6.73 14.08 -13.46
N PHE A 159 6.25 13.80 -12.23
CA PHE A 159 6.39 12.52 -11.58
C PHE A 159 5.11 11.71 -11.74
N SER A 160 5.23 10.41 -12.02
CA SER A 160 4.08 9.51 -12.02
C SER A 160 3.47 9.41 -10.61
N ASP A 161 2.19 9.08 -10.51
CA ASP A 161 1.53 8.68 -9.26
C ASP A 161 1.27 7.15 -9.19
N LYS A 162 1.58 6.43 -10.27
CA LYS A 162 1.29 5.00 -10.41
C LYS A 162 2.56 4.17 -10.31
N THR A 163 2.44 2.95 -9.85
CA THR A 163 3.49 1.93 -9.86
C THR A 163 3.20 0.90 -10.93
N ASN A 164 4.17 0.57 -11.77
CA ASN A 164 4.09 -0.64 -12.57
C ASN A 164 4.40 -1.83 -11.65
N TRP A 165 3.37 -2.45 -11.09
CA TRP A 165 3.51 -3.51 -10.09
C TRP A 165 4.24 -4.75 -10.63
N ARG A 166 4.18 -5.03 -11.93
CA ARG A 166 4.94 -6.12 -12.54
C ARG A 166 6.44 -5.85 -12.48
N LYS A 167 6.89 -4.71 -12.99
CA LYS A 167 8.29 -4.29 -12.90
C LYS A 167 8.76 -4.23 -11.45
N MET A 168 7.96 -3.67 -10.54
CA MET A 168 8.26 -3.62 -9.11
C MET A 168 8.51 -5.01 -8.53
N LEU A 169 7.66 -6.01 -8.85
CA LEU A 169 7.83 -7.39 -8.40
C LEU A 169 8.97 -8.14 -9.11
N GLN A 170 9.33 -7.75 -10.33
CA GLN A 170 10.50 -8.28 -11.06
C GLN A 170 11.81 -7.65 -10.58
N ASN A 171 11.75 -6.72 -9.66
CA ASN A 171 12.88 -5.91 -9.19
C ASN A 171 13.50 -5.04 -10.29
N GLU A 172 12.71 -4.71 -11.31
CA GLU A 172 13.10 -3.80 -12.36
C GLU A 172 12.79 -2.38 -11.93
N HIS A 173 13.83 -1.57 -11.70
CA HIS A 173 13.72 -0.16 -11.31
C HIS A 173 14.78 0.67 -12.01
N GLU A 174 14.45 1.93 -12.21
CA GLU A 174 15.36 2.93 -12.77
C GLU A 174 16.28 3.48 -11.66
N GLU A 175 17.52 3.73 -12.02
CA GLU A 175 18.45 4.45 -11.13
C GLU A 175 17.97 5.91 -10.97
N VAL A 176 17.80 6.35 -9.72
CA VAL A 176 17.30 7.68 -9.40
C VAL A 176 18.43 8.62 -9.04
N LYS A 177 18.54 9.72 -9.78
CA LYS A 177 19.41 10.86 -9.40
C LYS A 177 18.66 11.72 -8.38
N TRP A 178 18.71 11.33 -7.11
CA TRP A 178 17.86 11.87 -6.04
C TRP A 178 17.98 13.38 -5.87
N GLU A 179 19.18 13.92 -5.84
CA GLU A 179 19.42 15.37 -5.71
C GLU A 179 18.68 16.15 -6.81
N LYS A 180 18.83 15.70 -8.06
CA LYS A 180 18.12 16.32 -9.20
C LYS A 180 16.61 16.20 -9.07
N ALA A 181 16.11 15.03 -8.65
CA ALA A 181 14.67 14.79 -8.50
C ALA A 181 14.06 15.62 -7.37
N ILE A 182 14.76 15.74 -6.23
CA ILE A 182 14.33 16.57 -5.10
C ILE A 182 14.28 18.05 -5.51
N ASN A 183 15.34 18.58 -6.13
CA ASN A 183 15.38 19.97 -6.59
C ASN A 183 14.26 20.25 -7.60
N GLN A 184 14.05 19.36 -8.56
CA GLN A 184 12.96 19.46 -9.52
C GLN A 184 11.58 19.44 -8.85
N ALA A 185 11.38 18.60 -7.83
CA ALA A 185 10.15 18.59 -7.06
C ALA A 185 9.94 19.92 -6.32
N ILE A 186 10.96 20.46 -5.67
CA ILE A 186 10.90 21.74 -4.95
C ILE A 186 10.56 22.90 -5.90
N ASP A 187 11.13 22.94 -7.09
CA ASP A 187 10.89 23.97 -8.09
C ASP A 187 9.45 23.99 -8.60
N LEU A 188 8.81 22.82 -8.66
CA LEU A 188 7.42 22.66 -9.12
C LEU A 188 6.37 22.98 -8.06
N LEU A 189 6.77 23.15 -6.78
CA LEU A 189 5.84 23.43 -5.71
C LEU A 189 5.26 24.84 -5.80
N PRO A 190 3.96 25.02 -5.52
CA PRO A 190 3.38 26.32 -5.28
C PRO A 190 4.14 27.08 -4.18
N ASN A 191 4.29 28.40 -4.32
CA ASN A 191 5.07 29.23 -3.42
C ASN A 191 4.57 29.18 -1.96
N ASP A 192 3.26 29.08 -1.77
CA ASP A 192 2.60 28.94 -0.46
C ASP A 192 2.89 27.63 0.25
N LEU A 193 3.35 26.60 -0.48
CA LEU A 193 3.76 25.31 0.10
C LEU A 193 5.26 25.20 0.39
N LYS A 194 6.09 26.09 -0.13
CA LYS A 194 7.55 26.07 0.11
C LYS A 194 7.96 26.17 1.57
N PRO A 195 7.24 26.88 2.46
CA PRO A 195 7.56 26.90 3.89
C PRO A 195 7.47 25.53 4.59
N TYR A 196 6.81 24.56 3.97
CA TYR A 196 6.62 23.20 4.51
C TYR A 196 7.63 22.18 3.98
N ILE A 197 8.67 22.62 3.27
CA ILE A 197 9.74 21.73 2.78
C ILE A 197 10.48 21.11 3.97
N ILE A 198 10.67 19.80 3.93
CA ILE A 198 11.45 19.08 4.94
C ILE A 198 12.93 19.29 4.64
N SER A 199 13.61 20.07 5.51
CA SER A 199 15.05 20.29 5.39
C SER A 199 15.82 19.06 5.87
N GLY A 200 16.83 18.62 5.09
CA GLY A 200 17.71 17.51 5.47
C GLY A 200 17.03 16.13 5.47
N SER A 201 15.99 15.93 4.66
CA SER A 201 15.39 14.61 4.48
C SER A 201 16.41 13.60 3.97
N ASN A 202 16.54 12.49 4.69
CA ASN A 202 17.36 11.35 4.25
C ASN A 202 16.56 10.45 3.32
N ILE A 203 17.26 9.88 2.33
CA ILE A 203 16.73 8.79 1.51
C ILE A 203 16.70 7.54 2.38
N ILE A 204 15.52 6.96 2.52
CA ILE A 204 15.32 5.71 3.27
C ILE A 204 15.37 4.55 2.29
N GLU A 205 16.25 3.60 2.54
CA GLU A 205 16.31 2.33 1.82
C GLU A 205 15.42 1.30 2.50
N ILE A 206 14.77 0.47 1.68
CA ILE A 206 13.82 -0.54 2.12
C ILE A 206 14.21 -1.87 1.50
N ASP A 207 14.57 -2.83 2.35
CA ASP A 207 14.92 -4.18 1.95
C ASP A 207 13.75 -5.12 2.20
N PHE A 208 13.39 -5.89 1.15
CA PHE A 208 12.27 -6.83 1.18
C PHE A 208 12.76 -8.27 1.32
N PRO A 209 12.08 -9.13 2.08
CA PRO A 209 12.42 -10.53 2.23
C PRO A 209 12.07 -11.31 0.96
N VAL A 210 12.92 -11.21 -0.07
CA VAL A 210 12.73 -11.87 -1.36
C VAL A 210 13.98 -12.68 -1.71
N LEU A 211 13.85 -14.00 -1.68
CA LEU A 211 14.91 -14.95 -2.03
C LEU A 211 15.03 -15.12 -3.56
N GLN A 212 13.91 -14.97 -4.28
CA GLN A 212 13.88 -15.10 -5.72
C GLN A 212 12.81 -14.19 -6.34
N TYR A 213 13.23 -13.28 -7.21
CA TYR A 213 12.33 -12.44 -7.99
C TYR A 213 11.77 -13.17 -9.22
N PRO A 214 10.49 -13.00 -9.57
CA PRO A 214 9.90 -13.61 -10.74
C PRO A 214 10.36 -12.93 -12.03
N LYS A 215 10.64 -13.72 -13.07
CA LYS A 215 10.94 -13.19 -14.41
C LYS A 215 9.68 -13.00 -15.26
N LYS A 216 8.69 -13.88 -15.09
CA LYS A 216 7.40 -13.84 -15.80
C LYS A 216 6.26 -14.02 -14.81
N ILE A 217 5.54 -12.94 -14.51
CA ILE A 217 4.53 -12.94 -13.47
C ILE A 217 3.22 -13.56 -13.93
N LYS A 218 2.72 -14.52 -13.12
CA LYS A 218 1.35 -15.04 -13.16
C LYS A 218 0.59 -14.51 -11.94
N SER A 219 -0.50 -13.81 -12.15
CA SER A 219 -1.34 -13.35 -11.05
C SER A 219 -2.36 -14.42 -10.66
N LEU A 220 -2.32 -14.86 -9.42
CA LEU A 220 -3.29 -15.80 -8.88
C LEU A 220 -4.66 -15.13 -8.75
N ASN A 221 -5.70 -15.81 -9.25
CA ASN A 221 -7.10 -15.50 -8.99
C ASN A 221 -7.73 -16.65 -8.19
N LEU A 222 -7.71 -16.49 -6.87
CA LEU A 222 -8.12 -17.55 -5.95
C LEU A 222 -9.62 -17.91 -6.06
N GLU A 223 -10.48 -16.96 -6.41
CA GLU A 223 -11.92 -17.22 -6.62
C GLU A 223 -12.18 -18.14 -7.83
N LYS A 224 -11.30 -18.08 -8.85
CA LYS A 224 -11.43 -18.94 -10.05
C LYS A 224 -10.74 -20.29 -9.88
N GLU A 225 -9.61 -20.30 -9.20
CA GLU A 225 -8.77 -21.50 -9.06
C GLU A 225 -9.17 -22.36 -7.85
N ASN A 226 -9.97 -21.79 -6.91
CA ASN A 226 -10.41 -22.36 -5.66
C ASN A 226 -9.28 -22.71 -4.67
N GLU A 227 -8.16 -23.22 -5.14
CA GLU A 227 -6.97 -23.48 -4.33
C GLU A 227 -5.68 -23.23 -5.12
N PHE A 228 -4.62 -22.96 -4.39
CA PHE A 228 -3.27 -22.84 -4.93
C PHE A 228 -2.27 -23.40 -3.92
N SER A 229 -1.24 -24.09 -4.41
CA SER A 229 -0.12 -24.55 -3.60
C SER A 229 1.20 -24.17 -4.26
N GLY A 230 2.14 -23.64 -3.50
CA GLY A 230 3.44 -23.23 -4.01
C GLY A 230 4.43 -22.86 -2.92
N VAL A 231 5.72 -22.96 -3.25
CA VAL A 231 6.80 -22.58 -2.35
C VAL A 231 6.96 -21.06 -2.33
N LEU A 232 6.82 -20.44 -1.15
CA LEU A 232 6.97 -19.00 -0.97
C LEU A 232 8.44 -18.59 -1.13
N LYS A 233 8.74 -17.73 -2.10
CA LYS A 233 10.08 -17.24 -2.40
C LYS A 233 10.31 -15.78 -2.06
N GLY A 234 9.26 -15.05 -1.70
CA GLY A 234 9.42 -13.67 -1.30
C GLY A 234 8.14 -12.97 -0.93
N ILE A 235 8.30 -11.85 -0.25
CA ILE A 235 7.21 -10.94 0.11
C ILE A 235 7.67 -9.53 -0.23
N LYS A 236 6.91 -8.81 -1.06
CA LYS A 236 7.22 -7.43 -1.42
C LYS A 236 5.95 -6.58 -1.53
N GLY A 237 5.89 -5.48 -0.80
CA GLY A 237 4.66 -4.71 -0.66
C GLY A 237 3.57 -5.55 -0.01
N GLN A 238 2.48 -5.75 -0.72
CA GLN A 238 1.38 -6.61 -0.27
C GLN A 238 1.26 -7.90 -1.11
N TYR A 239 2.37 -8.34 -1.72
CA TYR A 239 2.41 -9.51 -2.58
C TYR A 239 3.21 -10.65 -1.97
N LEU A 240 2.65 -11.86 -2.03
CA LEU A 240 3.38 -13.12 -1.87
C LEU A 240 3.90 -13.52 -3.26
N ILE A 241 5.17 -13.94 -3.33
CA ILE A 241 5.87 -14.33 -4.56
C ILE A 241 6.25 -15.81 -4.43
N PHE A 242 5.79 -16.64 -5.38
CA PHE A 242 6.01 -18.08 -5.36
C PHE A 242 7.06 -18.52 -6.39
N HIS A 243 7.63 -19.71 -6.15
CA HIS A 243 8.71 -20.28 -6.98
C HIS A 243 8.31 -20.44 -8.46
N ASP A 244 7.07 -20.82 -8.73
CA ASP A 244 6.52 -21.01 -10.07
C ASP A 244 6.19 -19.69 -10.80
N GLN A 245 6.61 -18.56 -10.22
CA GLN A 245 6.40 -17.18 -10.70
C GLN A 245 4.97 -16.66 -10.52
N THR A 246 4.14 -17.42 -9.81
CA THR A 246 2.83 -16.96 -9.37
C THR A 246 3.00 -15.91 -8.29
N VAL A 247 2.15 -14.88 -8.31
CA VAL A 247 2.08 -13.87 -7.28
C VAL A 247 0.65 -13.70 -6.77
N PHE A 248 0.51 -13.49 -5.47
CA PHE A 248 -0.79 -13.28 -4.83
C PHE A 248 -0.80 -11.97 -4.05
N ASN A 249 -1.69 -11.06 -4.41
CA ASN A 249 -1.82 -9.77 -3.77
C ASN A 249 -2.82 -9.86 -2.61
N ILE A 250 -2.34 -9.86 -1.37
CA ILE A 250 -3.17 -9.94 -0.16
C ILE A 250 -4.14 -8.75 -0.09
N ARG A 251 -3.66 -7.53 -0.37
CA ARG A 251 -4.48 -6.32 -0.27
C ARG A 251 -5.62 -6.27 -1.29
N SER A 252 -5.40 -6.76 -2.50
CA SER A 252 -6.48 -6.81 -3.50
C SER A 252 -7.51 -7.90 -3.22
N ASN A 253 -7.17 -8.84 -2.33
CA ASN A 253 -8.03 -9.93 -1.87
C ASN A 253 -8.56 -9.71 -0.44
N GLU A 254 -8.49 -8.46 0.07
CA GLU A 254 -9.13 -8.13 1.35
C GLU A 254 -10.63 -8.50 1.32
N GLY A 255 -11.09 -9.13 2.41
CA GLY A 255 -12.46 -9.65 2.50
C GLY A 255 -12.66 -11.06 1.94
N THR A 256 -11.64 -11.66 1.29
CA THR A 256 -11.67 -13.09 0.92
C THR A 256 -11.40 -13.95 2.16
N ARG A 257 -12.24 -14.95 2.40
CA ARG A 257 -11.97 -15.98 3.40
C ARG A 257 -11.08 -17.05 2.80
N VAL A 258 -10.07 -17.44 3.57
CA VAL A 258 -9.10 -18.44 3.14
C VAL A 258 -8.81 -19.46 4.24
N ILE A 259 -8.35 -20.62 3.82
CA ILE A 259 -7.67 -21.60 4.65
C ILE A 259 -6.22 -21.64 4.16
N ILE A 260 -5.25 -21.48 5.10
CA ILE A 260 -3.82 -21.57 4.82
C ILE A 260 -3.24 -22.78 5.55
N GLU A 261 -2.60 -23.66 4.78
CA GLU A 261 -1.85 -24.81 5.28
C GLU A 261 -0.38 -24.59 4.91
N ILE A 262 0.51 -25.01 5.79
CA ILE A 262 1.96 -24.82 5.66
C ILE A 262 2.62 -26.18 5.89
N ASP A 263 3.44 -26.61 4.92
CA ASP A 263 4.22 -27.84 4.97
C ASP A 263 5.71 -27.54 5.19
#